data_108da46747b3f5f518e74c7ff2f51455
#
_entry.id   108da46747b3f5f518e74c7ff2f51455
#
_cell.length_a   1.000
_cell.length_b   1.000
_cell.length_c   1.000
_cell.angle_alpha   90.00
_cell.angle_beta   90.00
_cell.angle_gamma   90.00
#
_symmetry.space_group_name_H-M   'P 1'
#
loop_
_entity.id
_entity.type
_entity.pdbx_description
1 polymer ?
#
loop_
_entity_poly.entity_id
_entity_poly.type
_entity_poly.pdbx_seq_one_letter_code
_entity_poly.pdbx_strand_id
1 'polypeptide(L)'
;MNERSFFDSNLLVYTDDQDEPEKQRIALHLIERARLSQRGVLSTQVLQEYFVSTVRKLGVSPTVARRKVEIFSRFELVRIDTDDILAAIDLHRLHQFHFWDCLILRAALRSGCSVLFSEDLQSGRKIEGLEIVNPFA
;
A
#
# COMPACT_ATOMS: atom_id res chain seq x y z
N MET A 1 -10.06 -16.14 2.83
CA MET A 1 -9.94 -15.10 3.83
C MET A 1 -10.71 -13.89 3.41
N ASN A 2 -11.47 -13.35 4.33
CA ASN A 2 -12.42 -12.28 4.04
C ASN A 2 -11.97 -10.92 4.54
N GLU A 3 -10.73 -10.83 4.98
CA GLU A 3 -10.18 -9.57 5.47
C GLU A 3 -9.93 -8.60 4.33
N ARG A 4 -10.35 -7.35 4.55
CA ARG A 4 -9.99 -6.27 3.63
C ARG A 4 -8.57 -5.84 3.97
N SER A 5 -7.72 -5.84 2.97
CA SER A 5 -6.29 -5.59 3.14
C SER A 5 -5.87 -4.39 2.30
N PHE A 6 -5.13 -3.49 2.91
CA PHE A 6 -4.53 -2.34 2.24
C PHE A 6 -3.05 -2.65 1.99
N PHE A 7 -2.54 -2.23 0.86
CA PHE A 7 -1.14 -2.47 0.48
C PHE A 7 -0.41 -1.14 0.35
N ASP A 8 0.69 -1.01 1.10
CA ASP A 8 1.60 0.11 0.94
C ASP A 8 2.36 -0.04 -0.39
N SER A 9 2.93 1.06 -0.87
CA SER A 9 3.58 1.11 -2.18
C SER A 9 4.74 0.14 -2.32
N ASN A 10 5.48 -0.16 -1.23
CA ASN A 10 6.60 -1.10 -1.31
C ASN A 10 6.16 -2.50 -1.75
N LEU A 11 4.95 -2.94 -1.37
CA LEU A 11 4.41 -4.22 -1.84
C LEU A 11 4.30 -4.25 -3.36
N LEU A 12 3.84 -3.15 -3.95
CA LEU A 12 3.70 -3.06 -5.41
C LEU A 12 5.06 -3.00 -6.09
N VAL A 13 6.01 -2.25 -5.52
CA VAL A 13 7.37 -2.14 -6.07
C VAL A 13 8.06 -3.50 -6.09
N TYR A 14 7.91 -4.29 -5.02
CA TYR A 14 8.53 -5.62 -4.98
C TYR A 14 8.00 -6.56 -6.07
N THR A 15 6.79 -6.34 -6.60
CA THR A 15 6.32 -7.16 -7.72
C THR A 15 7.19 -7.02 -8.97
N ASP A 16 7.96 -5.94 -9.07
CA ASP A 16 8.87 -5.69 -10.20
C ASP A 16 10.33 -6.00 -9.86
N ASP A 17 10.66 -6.36 -8.62
CA ASP A 17 12.05 -6.41 -8.14
C ASP A 17 12.64 -7.81 -8.29
N GLN A 18 13.32 -8.03 -9.42
CA GLN A 18 13.96 -9.31 -9.72
C GLN A 18 15.22 -9.57 -8.89
N ASP A 19 15.77 -8.52 -8.26
CA ASP A 19 16.95 -8.66 -7.39
C ASP A 19 16.57 -9.14 -5.99
N GLU A 20 15.27 -9.15 -5.66
CA GLU A 20 14.74 -9.65 -4.39
C GLU A 20 13.71 -10.75 -4.67
N PRO A 21 14.14 -11.91 -5.17
CA PRO A 21 13.18 -12.91 -5.69
C PRO A 21 12.23 -13.45 -4.64
N GLU A 22 12.65 -13.57 -3.37
CA GLU A 22 11.75 -14.05 -2.32
C GLU A 22 10.68 -13.01 -1.97
N LYS A 23 11.08 -11.75 -1.86
CA LYS A 23 10.11 -10.66 -1.62
C LYS A 23 9.18 -10.48 -2.80
N GLN A 24 9.70 -10.62 -4.01
CA GLN A 24 8.88 -10.57 -5.22
C GLN A 24 7.81 -11.65 -5.19
N ARG A 25 8.20 -12.88 -4.85
CA ARG A 25 7.26 -14.01 -4.77
C ARG A 25 6.16 -13.75 -3.76
N ILE A 26 6.53 -13.26 -2.57
CA ILE A 26 5.56 -12.96 -1.51
C ILE A 26 4.61 -11.84 -1.94
N ALA A 27 5.15 -10.76 -2.51
CA ALA A 27 4.34 -9.63 -2.96
C ALA A 27 3.36 -10.05 -4.05
N LEU A 28 3.83 -10.79 -5.06
CA LEU A 28 2.98 -11.28 -6.14
C LEU A 28 1.85 -12.17 -5.61
N HIS A 29 2.17 -13.05 -4.66
CA HIS A 29 1.18 -13.95 -4.07
C HIS A 29 0.08 -13.16 -3.33
N LEU A 30 0.48 -12.21 -2.50
CA LEU A 30 -0.49 -11.41 -1.73
C LEU A 30 -1.37 -10.55 -2.63
N ILE A 31 -0.78 -9.89 -3.61
CA ILE A 31 -1.50 -9.04 -4.55
C ILE A 31 -2.49 -9.88 -5.36
N GLU A 32 -2.06 -11.05 -5.85
CA GLU A 32 -2.94 -11.92 -6.62
C GLU A 32 -4.11 -12.44 -5.79
N ARG A 33 -3.86 -12.83 -4.54
CA ARG A 33 -4.94 -13.25 -3.64
C ARG A 33 -5.94 -12.13 -3.41
N ALA A 34 -5.45 -10.90 -3.20
CA ALA A 34 -6.31 -9.75 -2.99
C ALA A 34 -7.14 -9.44 -4.25
N ARG A 35 -6.54 -9.59 -5.43
CA ARG A 35 -7.24 -9.39 -6.69
C ARG A 35 -8.38 -10.39 -6.86
N LEU A 36 -8.10 -11.67 -6.60
CA LEU A 36 -9.08 -12.74 -6.77
C LEU A 36 -10.22 -12.62 -5.76
N SER A 37 -9.92 -12.26 -4.51
CA SER A 37 -10.95 -12.13 -3.47
C SER A 37 -11.73 -10.82 -3.57
N GLN A 38 -11.24 -9.85 -4.33
CA GLN A 38 -11.79 -8.49 -4.42
C GLN A 38 -11.78 -7.77 -3.07
N ARG A 39 -10.84 -8.12 -2.20
CA ARG A 39 -10.68 -7.54 -0.86
C ARG A 39 -9.45 -6.67 -0.73
N GLY A 40 -8.73 -6.44 -1.82
CA GLY A 40 -7.55 -5.57 -1.82
C GLY A 40 -7.93 -4.13 -2.04
N VAL A 41 -7.28 -3.22 -1.31
CA VAL A 41 -7.54 -1.80 -1.37
C VAL A 41 -6.21 -1.07 -1.56
N LEU A 42 -6.20 -0.08 -2.41
CA LEU A 42 -5.06 0.81 -2.65
C LEU A 42 -5.54 2.26 -2.53
N SER A 43 -4.62 3.21 -2.61
CA SER A 43 -4.96 4.63 -2.68
C SER A 43 -4.24 5.30 -3.84
N THR A 44 -4.69 6.50 -4.20
CA THR A 44 -4.03 7.29 -5.23
C THR A 44 -2.57 7.58 -4.84
N GLN A 45 -2.30 7.82 -3.56
CA GLN A 45 -0.93 8.02 -3.08
C GLN A 45 -0.05 6.79 -3.36
N VAL A 46 -0.57 5.60 -3.08
CA VAL A 46 0.19 4.35 -3.31
C VAL A 46 0.53 4.17 -4.78
N LEU A 47 -0.40 4.49 -5.68
CA LEU A 47 -0.13 4.43 -7.12
C LEU A 47 0.96 5.42 -7.54
N GLN A 48 0.92 6.63 -7.00
CA GLN A 48 1.92 7.66 -7.28
C GLN A 48 3.30 7.23 -6.79
N GLU A 49 3.38 6.74 -5.57
CA GLU A 49 4.65 6.27 -4.98
C GLU A 49 5.21 5.07 -5.73
N TYR A 50 4.33 4.13 -6.12
CA TYR A 50 4.75 2.99 -6.92
C TYR A 50 5.42 3.45 -8.22
N PHE A 51 4.77 4.35 -8.96
CA PHE A 51 5.31 4.81 -10.24
C PHE A 51 6.69 5.42 -10.07
N VAL A 52 6.84 6.35 -9.13
CA VAL A 52 8.11 7.03 -8.89
C VAL A 52 9.19 6.03 -8.48
N SER A 53 8.87 5.12 -7.55
CA SER A 53 9.87 4.20 -6.99
C SER A 53 10.30 3.15 -7.99
N THR A 54 9.37 2.54 -8.73
CA THR A 54 9.71 1.47 -9.66
C THR A 54 10.54 1.99 -10.84
N VAL A 55 10.27 3.21 -11.29
CA VAL A 55 11.05 3.83 -12.37
C VAL A 55 12.43 4.24 -11.87
N ARG A 56 12.51 4.91 -10.71
CA ARG A 56 13.78 5.45 -10.19
C ARG A 56 14.70 4.37 -9.64
N LYS A 57 14.17 3.44 -8.85
CA LYS A 57 14.99 2.45 -8.15
C LYS A 57 15.26 1.22 -8.98
N LEU A 58 14.28 0.76 -9.74
CA LEU A 58 14.37 -0.50 -10.46
C LEU A 58 14.61 -0.31 -11.96
N GLY A 59 14.52 0.91 -12.46
CA GLY A 59 14.73 1.18 -13.87
C GLY A 59 13.63 0.66 -14.77
N VAL A 60 12.44 0.38 -14.22
CA VAL A 60 11.29 -0.01 -15.04
C VAL A 60 10.93 1.15 -15.96
N SER A 61 10.65 0.84 -17.23
CA SER A 61 10.33 1.91 -18.18
C SER A 61 9.01 2.59 -17.77
N PRO A 62 8.89 3.91 -17.98
CA PRO A 62 7.63 4.61 -17.66
C PRO A 62 6.42 4.03 -18.38
N THR A 63 6.60 3.50 -19.60
CA THR A 63 5.50 2.88 -20.35
C THR A 63 4.99 1.62 -19.65
N VAL A 64 5.90 0.76 -19.19
CA VAL A 64 5.54 -0.46 -18.45
C VAL A 64 4.93 -0.10 -17.11
N ALA A 65 5.54 0.83 -16.37
CA ALA A 65 5.02 1.27 -15.07
C ALA A 65 3.61 1.88 -15.21
N ARG A 66 3.39 2.66 -16.26
CA ARG A 66 2.05 3.22 -16.52
C ARG A 66 1.01 2.12 -16.70
N ARG A 67 1.36 1.08 -17.44
CA ARG A 67 0.44 -0.06 -17.64
C ARG A 67 0.12 -0.74 -16.32
N LYS A 68 1.12 -0.90 -15.45
CA LYS A 68 0.90 -1.49 -14.13
C LYS A 68 0.02 -0.62 -13.25
N VAL A 69 0.18 0.71 -13.31
CA VAL A 69 -0.70 1.63 -12.60
C VAL A 69 -2.15 1.46 -13.06
N GLU A 70 -2.38 1.32 -14.36
CA GLU A 70 -3.72 1.05 -14.86
C GLU A 70 -4.30 -0.25 -14.28
N ILE A 71 -3.50 -1.30 -14.23
CA ILE A 71 -3.93 -2.60 -13.68
C ILE A 71 -4.24 -2.47 -12.19
N PHE A 72 -3.34 -1.85 -11.41
CA PHE A 72 -3.55 -1.67 -9.98
C PHE A 72 -4.75 -0.77 -9.68
N SER A 73 -5.06 0.18 -10.56
CA SER A 73 -6.21 1.07 -10.34
C SER A 73 -7.55 0.36 -10.39
N ARG A 74 -7.56 -0.90 -10.83
CA ARG A 74 -8.78 -1.73 -10.83
C ARG A 74 -9.12 -2.31 -9.46
N PHE A 75 -8.18 -2.23 -8.51
CA PHE A 75 -8.48 -2.51 -7.09
C PHE A 75 -9.45 -1.45 -6.59
N GLU A 76 -10.08 -1.73 -5.45
CA GLU A 76 -10.80 -0.65 -4.76
C GLU A 76 -9.81 0.46 -4.44
N LEU A 77 -10.12 1.68 -4.84
CA LEU A 77 -9.17 2.78 -4.82
C LEU A 77 -9.69 3.92 -3.94
N VAL A 78 -8.95 4.23 -2.88
CA VAL A 78 -9.22 5.39 -2.05
C VAL A 78 -8.61 6.61 -2.72
N ARG A 79 -9.46 7.57 -3.10
CA ARG A 79 -9.00 8.84 -3.66
C ARG A 79 -8.79 9.81 -2.51
N ILE A 80 -7.56 10.29 -2.36
CA ILE A 80 -7.20 11.18 -1.25
C ILE A 80 -7.82 12.55 -1.48
N ASP A 81 -8.58 13.02 -0.51
CA ASP A 81 -9.18 14.35 -0.52
C ASP A 81 -8.74 15.16 0.71
N THR A 82 -9.28 16.37 0.86
CA THR A 82 -8.90 17.27 1.96
C THR A 82 -9.23 16.67 3.32
N ASP A 83 -10.35 15.97 3.46
CA ASP A 83 -10.71 15.34 4.74
C ASP A 83 -9.69 14.27 5.12
N ASP A 84 -9.16 13.55 4.16
CA ASP A 84 -8.09 12.57 4.41
C ASP A 84 -6.82 13.25 4.89
N ILE A 85 -6.49 14.38 4.29
CA ILE A 85 -5.30 15.14 4.69
C ILE A 85 -5.43 15.64 6.13
N LEU A 86 -6.59 16.19 6.47
CA LEU A 86 -6.85 16.68 7.83
C LEU A 86 -6.80 15.53 8.85
N ALA A 87 -7.40 14.39 8.53
CA ALA A 87 -7.36 13.22 9.39
C ALA A 87 -5.93 12.68 9.55
N ALA A 88 -5.14 12.71 8.48
CA ALA A 88 -3.74 12.29 8.55
C ALA A 88 -2.91 13.23 9.44
N ILE A 89 -3.18 14.53 9.42
CA ILE A 89 -2.53 15.49 10.31
C ILE A 89 -2.87 15.15 11.77
N ASP A 90 -4.13 14.81 12.04
CA ASP A 90 -4.54 14.42 13.39
C ASP A 90 -3.81 13.15 13.85
N LEU A 91 -3.68 12.15 12.99
CA LEU A 91 -2.92 10.94 13.30
C LEU A 91 -1.44 11.27 13.53
N HIS A 92 -0.88 12.15 12.74
CA HIS A 92 0.50 12.59 12.88
C HIS A 92 0.73 13.23 14.26
N ARG A 93 -0.19 14.10 14.68
CA ARG A 93 -0.09 14.76 15.99
C ARG A 93 -0.24 13.78 17.15
N LEU A 94 -1.10 12.79 17.00
CA LEU A 94 -1.38 11.81 18.04
C LEU A 94 -0.27 10.77 18.19
N HIS A 95 0.21 10.24 17.07
CA HIS A 95 1.16 9.12 17.07
C HIS A 95 2.59 9.51 16.72
N GLN A 96 2.81 10.70 16.19
CA GLN A 96 4.12 11.22 15.77
C GLN A 96 4.77 10.39 14.67
N PHE A 97 3.97 9.74 13.83
CA PHE A 97 4.44 9.10 12.61
C PHE A 97 4.66 10.15 11.51
N HIS A 98 5.43 9.82 10.50
CA HIS A 98 5.56 10.67 9.33
C HIS A 98 4.21 10.92 8.69
N PHE A 99 4.01 12.15 8.20
CA PHE A 99 2.73 12.54 7.59
C PHE A 99 2.32 11.60 6.46
N TRP A 100 3.27 11.24 5.56
CA TRP A 100 2.96 10.38 4.42
C TRP A 100 2.50 8.99 4.86
N ASP A 101 3.07 8.47 5.94
CA ASP A 101 2.61 7.21 6.54
C ASP A 101 1.22 7.36 7.14
N CYS A 102 0.93 8.54 7.70
CA CYS A 102 -0.41 8.81 8.25
C CYS A 102 -1.48 8.88 7.16
N LEU A 103 -1.13 9.34 5.95
CA LEU A 103 -2.06 9.27 4.82
C LEU A 103 -2.35 7.82 4.42
N ILE A 104 -1.35 6.95 4.45
CA ILE A 104 -1.54 5.51 4.21
C ILE A 104 -2.48 4.93 5.27
N LEU A 105 -2.20 5.20 6.55
CA LEU A 105 -3.04 4.73 7.66
C LEU A 105 -4.48 5.23 7.51
N ARG A 106 -4.65 6.51 7.21
CA ARG A 106 -5.98 7.10 7.03
C ARG A 106 -6.75 6.41 5.91
N ALA A 107 -6.10 6.17 4.78
CA ALA A 107 -6.75 5.50 3.64
C ALA A 107 -7.19 4.08 4.01
N ALA A 108 -6.35 3.34 4.72
CA ALA A 108 -6.67 2.00 5.18
C ALA A 108 -7.84 1.99 6.17
N LEU A 109 -7.82 2.91 7.13
CA LEU A 109 -8.90 3.04 8.12
C LEU A 109 -10.21 3.43 7.46
N ARG A 110 -10.18 4.43 6.59
CA ARG A 110 -11.38 4.93 5.91
C ARG A 110 -12.06 3.86 5.08
N SER A 111 -11.27 3.01 4.44
CA SER A 111 -11.80 1.95 3.58
C SER A 111 -12.22 0.69 4.35
N GLY A 112 -12.10 0.70 5.68
CA GLY A 112 -12.52 -0.41 6.52
C GLY A 112 -11.61 -1.62 6.46
N CYS A 113 -10.33 -1.43 6.15
CA CYS A 113 -9.37 -2.51 6.15
C CYS A 113 -9.03 -2.94 7.57
N SER A 114 -8.82 -4.24 7.76
CA SER A 114 -8.36 -4.79 9.05
C SER A 114 -6.86 -5.02 9.05
N VAL A 115 -6.22 -5.07 7.89
CA VAL A 115 -4.79 -5.32 7.74
C VAL A 115 -4.19 -4.29 6.79
N LEU A 116 -3.02 -3.78 7.15
CA LEU A 116 -2.17 -2.95 6.29
C LEU A 116 -0.85 -3.68 6.10
N PHE A 117 -0.57 -4.12 4.89
CA PHE A 117 0.72 -4.73 4.55
C PHE A 117 1.73 -3.64 4.20
N SER A 118 2.81 -3.57 4.96
CA SER A 118 3.88 -2.60 4.73
C SER A 118 5.19 -3.12 5.30
N GLU A 119 6.28 -2.88 4.58
CA GLU A 119 7.62 -3.18 5.09
C GLU A 119 8.14 -2.05 5.99
N ASP A 120 7.74 -0.81 5.72
CA ASP A 120 8.34 0.38 6.33
C ASP A 120 7.66 0.83 7.60
N LEU A 121 6.38 0.54 7.77
CA LEU A 121 5.65 0.90 8.98
C LEU A 121 5.91 -0.13 10.09
N GLN A 122 5.66 0.26 11.34
CA GLN A 122 5.94 -0.60 12.49
C GLN A 122 5.02 -1.82 12.49
N SER A 123 5.60 -2.97 12.15
CA SER A 123 4.87 -4.24 12.13
C SER A 123 4.42 -4.64 13.53
N GLY A 124 3.25 -5.27 13.59
CA GLY A 124 2.66 -5.76 14.83
C GLY A 124 1.83 -4.73 15.59
N ARG A 125 1.85 -3.46 15.20
CA ARG A 125 1.02 -2.45 15.85
C ARG A 125 -0.42 -2.54 15.37
N LYS A 126 -1.32 -2.25 16.29
CA LYS A 126 -2.74 -2.04 15.97
C LYS A 126 -3.09 -0.59 16.22
N ILE A 127 -3.74 0.03 15.25
CA ILE A 127 -4.21 1.42 15.33
C ILE A 127 -5.67 1.40 14.93
N GLU A 128 -6.56 1.68 15.89
CA GLU A 128 -8.01 1.75 15.68
C GLU A 128 -8.57 0.50 14.99
N GLY A 129 -8.03 -0.68 15.34
CA GLY A 129 -8.47 -1.95 14.76
C GLY A 129 -7.72 -2.38 13.52
N LEU A 130 -6.87 -1.53 12.96
CA LEU A 130 -6.04 -1.86 11.80
C LEU A 130 -4.72 -2.45 12.27
N GLU A 131 -4.42 -3.66 11.82
CA GLU A 131 -3.15 -4.32 12.14
C GLU A 131 -2.14 -4.07 11.04
N ILE A 132 -0.94 -3.61 11.42
CA ILE A 132 0.17 -3.40 10.49
C ILE A 132 1.00 -4.67 10.43
N VAL A 133 1.20 -5.23 9.24
CA VAL A 133 1.91 -6.49 9.04
C VAL A 133 3.01 -6.30 8.01
N ASN A 134 4.23 -6.69 8.39
CA ASN A 134 5.33 -6.81 7.44
C ASN A 134 5.34 -8.25 6.90
N PRO A 135 4.92 -8.49 5.64
CA PRO A 135 4.81 -9.86 5.13
C PRO A 135 6.17 -10.48 4.79
N PHE A 136 7.24 -9.69 4.84
CA PHE A 136 8.59 -10.13 4.49
C PHE A 136 9.42 -10.51 5.72
N ALA A 137 8.92 -10.25 6.89
CA ALA A 137 9.64 -10.56 8.13
C ALA A 137 9.59 -12.05 8.48
#